data_5c3b73789129bcf34d53855c0807fee8
#
_entry.id   5c3b73789129bcf34d53855c0807fee8
#
_cell.length_a   1.000
_cell.length_b   1.000
_cell.length_c   1.000
_cell.angle_alpha   90.00
_cell.angle_beta   90.00
_cell.angle_gamma   90.00
#
_symmetry.space_group_name_H-M   'P 1'
#
loop_
_entity.id
_entity.type
_entity.pdbx_description
1 polymer ?
#
loop_
_entity_poly.entity_id
_entity_poly.type
_entity_poly.pdbx_seq_one_letter_code
_entity_poly.pdbx_strand_id
1 'polypeptide(L)'
;MSVRKIPILISGGGSVGLSLAAELGWRNVDCLVLEKMDGLNMHPRANAVANRTMEYYRRWGIDEAISDAGVPPDLPANYFYVSSLAGRMLHGINLPPFRELNKLAAKGGYAASEHSWSPY
;
A
#
# COMPACT_ATOMS: atom_id res chain seq x y z
N MET A 1 40.72 3.23 0.40
CA MET A 1 39.23 2.98 0.43
C MET A 1 38.72 3.45 1.79
N SER A 2 37.78 4.39 1.82
CA SER A 2 37.14 4.80 3.09
C SER A 2 36.05 3.83 3.44
N VAL A 3 36.12 3.22 4.62
CA VAL A 3 35.03 2.35 5.13
C VAL A 3 33.99 3.25 5.79
N ARG A 4 32.75 3.21 5.27
CA ARG A 4 31.61 3.88 5.89
C ARG A 4 30.97 2.92 6.90
N LYS A 5 30.87 3.33 8.15
CA LYS A 5 30.15 2.60 9.20
C LYS A 5 28.69 3.06 9.19
N ILE A 6 27.75 2.13 9.08
CA ILE A 6 26.31 2.37 9.06
C ILE A 6 25.68 1.46 10.09
N PRO A 7 24.78 1.96 10.97
CA PRO A 7 24.19 1.15 12.03
C PRO A 7 23.25 0.08 11.50
N ILE A 8 22.52 0.35 10.40
CA ILE A 8 21.52 -0.58 9.86
C ILE A 8 21.66 -0.68 8.34
N LEU A 9 21.72 -1.90 7.84
CA LEU A 9 21.68 -2.23 6.42
C LEU A 9 20.38 -2.93 6.09
N ILE A 10 19.63 -2.39 5.12
CA ILE A 10 18.37 -2.97 4.61
C ILE A 10 18.66 -3.58 3.25
N SER A 11 18.42 -4.87 3.10
CA SER A 11 18.55 -5.57 1.83
C SER A 11 17.21 -5.66 1.13
N GLY A 12 17.05 -4.92 0.05
CA GLY A 12 15.85 -4.81 -0.76
C GLY A 12 15.14 -3.46 -0.60
N GLY A 13 14.91 -2.75 -1.72
CA GLY A 13 14.21 -1.48 -1.82
C GLY A 13 12.72 -1.62 -2.21
N GLY A 14 12.11 -2.77 -1.93
CA GLY A 14 10.67 -2.96 -2.10
C GLY A 14 9.85 -2.27 -1.01
N SER A 15 8.52 -2.42 -1.05
CA SER A 15 7.58 -1.77 -0.12
C SER A 15 7.93 -1.98 1.36
N VAL A 16 8.37 -3.18 1.73
CA VAL A 16 8.77 -3.49 3.12
C VAL A 16 10.06 -2.78 3.50
N GLY A 17 11.10 -2.87 2.64
CA GLY A 17 12.40 -2.25 2.92
C GLY A 17 12.31 -0.73 2.96
N LEU A 18 11.55 -0.12 2.05
CA LEU A 18 11.31 1.33 2.04
C LEU A 18 10.47 1.78 3.24
N SER A 19 9.47 1.01 3.65
CA SER A 19 8.71 1.30 4.87
C SER A 19 9.58 1.24 6.13
N LEU A 20 10.48 0.25 6.21
CA LEU A 20 11.45 0.19 7.32
C LEU A 20 12.40 1.39 7.29
N ALA A 21 12.90 1.77 6.11
CA ALA A 21 13.76 2.94 5.96
C ALA A 21 13.06 4.24 6.37
N ALA A 22 11.78 4.40 5.97
CA ALA A 22 10.96 5.55 6.37
C ALA A 22 10.76 5.60 7.90
N GLU A 23 10.47 4.47 8.54
CA GLU A 23 10.33 4.40 10.00
C GLU A 23 11.64 4.73 10.72
N LEU A 24 12.76 4.21 10.25
CA LEU A 24 14.07 4.51 10.82
C LEU A 24 14.42 5.98 10.65
N GLY A 25 14.18 6.56 9.46
CA GLY A 25 14.40 7.98 9.21
C GLY A 25 13.49 8.87 10.08
N TRP A 26 12.22 8.50 10.26
CA TRP A 26 11.31 9.19 11.17
C TRP A 26 11.80 9.19 12.62
N ARG A 27 12.56 8.16 13.02
CA ARG A 27 13.19 8.05 14.34
C ARG A 27 14.61 8.61 14.40
N ASN A 28 15.11 9.26 13.34
CA ASN A 28 16.48 9.75 13.19
C ASN A 28 17.53 8.64 13.35
N VAL A 29 17.26 7.45 12.86
CA VAL A 29 18.20 6.33 12.83
C VAL A 29 18.74 6.17 11.42
N ASP A 30 20.06 6.31 11.27
CA ASP A 30 20.74 6.14 9.98
C ASP A 30 20.60 4.71 9.47
N CYS A 31 20.27 4.57 8.19
CA CYS A 31 20.25 3.27 7.50
C CYS A 31 20.74 3.40 6.06
N LEU A 32 21.12 2.28 5.47
CA LEU A 32 21.41 2.14 4.06
C LEU A 32 20.51 1.09 3.44
N VAL A 33 19.84 1.45 2.36
CA VAL A 33 19.06 0.49 1.57
C VAL A 33 19.89 0.05 0.37
N LEU A 34 20.02 -1.25 0.17
CA LEU A 34 20.59 -1.85 -1.02
C LEU A 34 19.49 -2.48 -1.85
N GLU A 35 19.38 -2.04 -3.10
CA GLU A 35 18.45 -2.61 -4.08
C GLU A 35 19.25 -3.09 -5.30
N LYS A 36 18.91 -4.27 -5.79
CA LYS A 36 19.57 -4.88 -6.96
C LYS A 36 19.00 -4.41 -8.30
N MET A 37 17.79 -3.85 -8.30
CA MET A 37 17.07 -3.41 -9.49
C MET A 37 17.28 -1.92 -9.70
N ASP A 38 17.52 -1.50 -10.95
CA ASP A 38 17.70 -0.10 -11.34
C ASP A 38 16.34 0.62 -11.56
N GLY A 39 15.36 0.36 -10.75
CA GLY A 39 14.07 1.02 -10.89
C GLY A 39 12.92 0.31 -10.20
N LEU A 40 11.71 0.80 -10.47
CA LEU A 40 10.50 0.25 -9.90
C LEU A 40 10.17 -1.11 -10.52
N ASN A 41 9.69 -2.03 -9.70
CA ASN A 41 9.14 -3.28 -10.20
C ASN A 41 7.82 -2.99 -10.93
N MET A 42 7.82 -3.14 -12.24
CA MET A 42 6.64 -2.91 -13.08
C MET A 42 5.55 -3.98 -12.91
N HIS A 43 5.82 -5.04 -12.17
CA HIS A 43 4.84 -6.10 -11.92
C HIS A 43 4.28 -5.95 -10.50
N PRO A 44 3.01 -5.53 -10.34
CA PRO A 44 2.42 -5.33 -9.02
C PRO A 44 2.37 -6.66 -8.25
N ARG A 45 2.80 -6.62 -6.99
CA ARG A 45 2.78 -7.79 -6.09
C ARG A 45 1.67 -7.72 -5.05
N ALA A 46 0.98 -6.60 -4.99
CA ALA A 46 -0.17 -6.38 -4.12
C ALA A 46 -1.17 -5.49 -4.84
N ASN A 47 -2.43 -5.62 -4.49
CA ASN A 47 -3.53 -4.84 -5.06
C ASN A 47 -4.19 -3.90 -4.03
N ALA A 48 -3.79 -3.95 -2.79
CA ALA A 48 -4.33 -3.10 -1.74
C ALA A 48 -3.33 -2.90 -0.59
N VAL A 49 -3.44 -1.78 0.08
CA VAL A 49 -2.71 -1.46 1.31
C VAL A 49 -3.64 -1.66 2.50
N ALA A 50 -3.20 -2.44 3.49
CA ALA A 50 -3.98 -2.68 4.70
C ALA A 50 -4.07 -1.41 5.57
N ASN A 51 -5.15 -1.27 6.34
CA ASN A 51 -5.41 -0.15 7.24
C ASN A 51 -4.23 0.17 8.16
N ARG A 52 -3.62 -0.86 8.73
CA ARG A 52 -2.45 -0.69 9.61
C ARG A 52 -1.26 -0.06 8.89
N THR A 53 -1.03 -0.41 7.64
CA THR A 53 0.02 0.18 6.81
C THR A 53 -0.30 1.66 6.51
N MET A 54 -1.55 1.98 6.21
CA MET A 54 -1.99 3.36 5.99
C MET A 54 -1.83 4.25 7.24
N GLU A 55 -1.98 3.69 8.45
CA GLU A 55 -1.68 4.40 9.70
C GLU A 55 -0.21 4.81 9.80
N TYR A 56 0.71 3.93 9.38
CA TYR A 56 2.13 4.28 9.30
C TYR A 56 2.38 5.36 8.24
N TYR A 57 1.79 5.23 7.05
CA TYR A 57 1.94 6.21 5.98
C TYR A 57 1.43 7.59 6.40
N ARG A 58 0.32 7.65 7.13
CA ARG A 58 -0.20 8.89 7.71
C ARG A 58 0.77 9.49 8.72
N ARG A 59 1.35 8.68 9.60
CA ARG A 59 2.35 9.13 10.56
C ARG A 59 3.59 9.72 9.89
N TRP A 60 3.96 9.19 8.72
CA TRP A 60 5.09 9.70 7.92
C TRP A 60 4.68 10.82 6.95
N GLY A 61 3.40 11.16 6.85
CA GLY A 61 2.89 12.23 5.98
C GLY A 61 2.89 11.90 4.49
N ILE A 62 2.77 10.61 4.12
CA ILE A 62 2.76 10.15 2.72
C ILE A 62 1.45 9.47 2.32
N ASP A 63 0.47 9.42 3.19
CA ASP A 63 -0.82 8.75 2.96
C ASP A 63 -1.63 9.38 1.83
N GLU A 64 -1.63 10.71 1.71
CA GLU A 64 -2.30 11.39 0.60
C GLU A 64 -1.66 11.02 -0.74
N ALA A 65 -0.34 11.05 -0.85
CA ALA A 65 0.36 10.69 -2.08
C ALA A 65 0.11 9.23 -2.50
N ILE A 66 0.02 8.31 -1.53
CA ILE A 66 -0.32 6.90 -1.77
C ILE A 66 -1.78 6.78 -2.24
N SER A 67 -2.70 7.52 -1.62
CA SER A 67 -4.12 7.53 -2.01
C SER A 67 -4.35 8.09 -3.41
N ASP A 68 -3.65 9.15 -3.76
CA ASP A 68 -3.76 9.80 -5.08
C ASP A 68 -3.18 8.93 -6.21
N ALA A 69 -2.16 8.14 -5.90
CA ALA A 69 -1.59 7.16 -6.84
C ALA A 69 -2.48 5.91 -6.99
N GLY A 70 -3.46 5.73 -6.13
CA GLY A 70 -4.36 4.59 -6.11
C GLY A 70 -5.49 4.66 -7.13
N VAL A 71 -6.38 3.67 -7.06
CA VAL A 71 -7.61 3.64 -7.88
C VAL A 71 -8.56 4.77 -7.42
N PRO A 72 -9.22 5.50 -8.37
CA PRO A 72 -10.18 6.53 -7.99
C PRO A 72 -11.23 6.03 -6.99
N PRO A 73 -11.45 6.75 -5.87
CA PRO A 73 -12.28 6.25 -4.77
C PRO A 73 -13.77 6.12 -5.12
N ASP A 74 -14.20 6.70 -6.23
CA ASP A 74 -15.59 6.63 -6.70
C ASP A 74 -15.87 5.39 -7.58
N LEU A 75 -14.83 4.60 -7.90
CA LEU A 75 -15.02 3.34 -8.61
C LEU A 75 -15.61 2.27 -7.69
N PRO A 76 -16.53 1.43 -8.20
CA PRO A 76 -17.11 0.35 -7.42
C PRO A 76 -16.08 -0.75 -7.14
N ALA A 77 -16.09 -1.27 -5.92
CA ALA A 77 -15.16 -2.33 -5.47
C ALA A 77 -15.71 -3.73 -5.80
N ASN A 78 -16.16 -3.96 -7.03
CA ASN A 78 -16.80 -5.20 -7.42
C ASN A 78 -15.82 -6.38 -7.52
N TYR A 79 -16.26 -7.57 -7.13
CA TYR A 79 -15.53 -8.82 -7.31
C TYR A 79 -16.31 -9.74 -8.25
N PHE A 80 -15.64 -10.24 -9.27
CA PHE A 80 -16.21 -11.16 -10.23
C PHE A 80 -15.44 -12.47 -10.25
N TYR A 81 -16.15 -13.57 -10.08
CA TYR A 81 -15.64 -14.91 -10.26
C TYR A 81 -16.01 -15.38 -11.67
N VAL A 82 -15.02 -15.60 -12.48
CA VAL A 82 -15.18 -15.94 -13.90
C VAL A 82 -14.38 -17.20 -14.25
N SER A 83 -14.85 -17.96 -15.23
CA SER A 83 -14.10 -19.12 -15.72
C SER A 83 -12.83 -18.75 -16.48
N SER A 84 -12.82 -17.57 -17.11
CA SER A 84 -11.67 -16.89 -17.74
C SER A 84 -12.07 -15.43 -17.99
N LEU A 85 -11.13 -14.57 -18.40
CA LEU A 85 -11.43 -13.16 -18.70
C LEU A 85 -12.48 -12.96 -19.81
N ALA A 86 -12.54 -13.87 -20.77
CA ALA A 86 -13.56 -13.89 -21.83
C ALA A 86 -14.62 -14.96 -21.60
N GLY A 87 -14.63 -15.59 -20.44
CA GLY A 87 -15.49 -16.71 -20.13
C GLY A 87 -16.78 -16.33 -19.41
N ARG A 88 -17.49 -17.36 -18.93
CA ARG A 88 -18.74 -17.20 -18.22
C ARG A 88 -18.51 -16.65 -16.81
N MET A 89 -19.30 -15.65 -16.42
CA MET A 89 -19.38 -15.21 -15.03
C MET A 89 -20.06 -16.29 -14.19
N LEU A 90 -19.40 -16.70 -13.11
CA LEU A 90 -19.88 -17.71 -12.17
C LEU A 90 -20.61 -17.05 -11.00
N HIS A 91 -20.03 -15.97 -10.49
CA HIS A 91 -20.59 -15.19 -9.39
C HIS A 91 -20.07 -13.75 -9.44
N GLY A 92 -20.89 -12.80 -8.96
CA GLY A 92 -20.49 -11.40 -8.83
C GLY A 92 -20.91 -10.86 -7.46
N ILE A 93 -19.99 -10.16 -6.80
CA ILE A 93 -20.25 -9.40 -5.58
C ILE A 93 -20.18 -7.93 -5.96
N ASN A 94 -21.31 -7.25 -5.95
CA ASN A 94 -21.37 -5.82 -6.19
C ASN A 94 -21.21 -5.09 -4.86
N LEU A 95 -20.14 -4.32 -4.76
CA LEU A 95 -19.85 -3.49 -3.60
C LEU A 95 -19.98 -2.01 -3.98
N PRO A 96 -20.34 -1.15 -3.02
CA PRO A 96 -20.33 0.28 -3.25
C PRO A 96 -18.92 0.78 -3.55
N PRO A 97 -18.77 2.03 -4.06
CA PRO A 97 -17.47 2.66 -4.26
C PRO A 97 -16.61 2.62 -3.00
N PHE A 98 -15.28 2.59 -3.19
CA PHE A 98 -14.31 2.56 -2.08
C PHE A 98 -14.55 3.67 -1.07
N ARG A 99 -14.94 4.87 -1.51
CA ARG A 99 -15.30 6.00 -0.63
C ARG A 99 -16.44 5.65 0.35
N GLU A 100 -17.44 4.91 -0.10
CA GLU A 100 -18.56 4.48 0.75
C GLU A 100 -18.18 3.32 1.65
N LEU A 101 -17.40 2.37 1.13
CA LEU A 101 -16.87 1.26 1.95
C LEU A 101 -16.05 1.78 3.12
N ASN A 102 -15.21 2.79 2.89
CA ASN A 102 -14.41 3.41 3.94
C ASN A 102 -15.30 4.07 5.00
N LYS A 103 -16.36 4.77 4.61
CA LYS A 103 -17.33 5.36 5.55
C LYS A 103 -18.10 4.29 6.35
N LEU A 104 -18.47 3.17 5.70
CA LEU A 104 -19.14 2.06 6.39
C LEU A 104 -18.20 1.37 7.38
N ALA A 105 -16.95 1.14 6.98
CA ALA A 105 -15.94 0.58 7.86
C ALA A 105 -15.66 1.48 9.08
N ALA A 106 -15.60 2.79 8.89
CA ALA A 106 -15.43 3.75 9.98
C ALA A 106 -16.59 3.71 10.99
N LYS A 107 -17.84 3.58 10.51
CA LYS A 107 -19.03 3.45 11.37
C LYS A 107 -19.05 2.13 12.15
N GLY A 108 -18.51 1.06 11.57
CA GLY A 108 -18.44 -0.27 12.20
C GLY A 108 -17.29 -0.45 13.21
N GLY A 109 -16.49 0.58 13.47
CA GLY A 109 -15.34 0.50 14.38
C GLY A 109 -14.15 -0.31 13.80
N TYR A 110 -14.17 -0.68 12.53
CA TYR A 110 -13.11 -1.44 11.86
C TYR A 110 -12.06 -0.57 11.18
N ALA A 111 -12.30 0.73 11.05
CA ALA A 111 -11.37 1.61 10.38
C ALA A 111 -10.71 2.55 11.37
N ALA A 112 -9.49 2.26 11.70
CA ALA A 112 -8.59 3.22 12.33
C ALA A 112 -8.16 4.33 11.35
N SER A 113 -8.59 4.27 10.07
CA SER A 113 -8.11 5.13 9.00
C SER A 113 -9.19 5.36 7.93
N GLU A 114 -9.39 6.61 7.54
CA GLU A 114 -10.28 6.99 6.43
C GLU A 114 -9.80 6.45 5.07
N HIS A 115 -8.55 6.01 4.96
CA HIS A 115 -7.92 5.49 3.75
C HIS A 115 -7.70 3.98 3.84
N SER A 116 -8.71 3.23 4.26
CA SER A 116 -8.59 1.80 4.53
C SER A 116 -8.35 0.92 3.28
N TRP A 117 -8.57 1.45 2.09
CA TRP A 117 -8.35 0.76 0.82
C TRP A 117 -7.72 1.72 -0.17
N SER A 118 -6.42 1.62 -0.37
CA SER A 118 -5.76 2.21 -1.52
C SER A 118 -5.24 1.08 -2.40
N PRO A 119 -5.92 0.73 -3.50
CA PRO A 119 -5.35 -0.15 -4.51
C PRO A 119 -4.22 0.60 -5.25
N TYR A 120 -3.16 -0.12 -5.58
CA TYR A 120 -2.07 0.37 -6.43
C TYR A 120 -2.50 0.46 -7.88
#